data_d44c54e2e5a403dbe9f0a42927960ed9
#
_entry.id   d44c54e2e5a403dbe9f0a42927960ed9
#
_cell.length_a   1.000
_cell.length_b   1.000
_cell.length_c   1.000
_cell.angle_alpha   90.00
_cell.angle_beta   90.00
_cell.angle_gamma   90.00
#
_symmetry.space_group_name_H-M   'P 1'
#
loop_
_entity.id
_entity.type
_entity.pdbx_description
1 polymer ?
#
loop_
_entity_poly.entity_id
_entity_poly.type
_entity_poly.pdbx_seq_one_letter_code
_entity_poly.pdbx_strand_id
1 'polypeptide(L)'
;MTKLIKKSCLLLTVLPLALYATEVSTPAKSKDLAVYYSAPGDIESKYNTLVDEKIQGIGFNCLDPRKRINDKYKKNWGSTELDTLSFMPIVKSSTILPLLNIDPRIAGFAPFNLVIHKKLNEDTTHVGHLAPELMLDILGIEDQEVRSKFTNHFKDLDATIEKELGTPGKTVPYKKLSENPMINFEYEFKTPKDMEDFIDEFQMDFEMTFTDKGYMIAGYRNHMKGTDDAKEILSSYDGFWTYSLCHMEFSYNIFDTKGAIPELGLFAPCSMFMYIKKGTNKIVGGMPRLQNWSDLLEIKDEKRLKLIEKYDKDIKDVLKAYGMKIIPNTNPLLSQTK
;
A
#
# COMPACT_ATOMS: atom_id res chain seq x y z
N MET A 1 6.48 -60.99 -76.80
CA MET A 1 6.72 -61.18 -75.37
C MET A 1 7.07 -59.85 -74.79
N THR A 2 6.07 -59.12 -74.21
CA THR A 2 6.24 -57.74 -73.73
C THR A 2 5.99 -57.74 -72.23
N LYS A 3 7.05 -57.44 -71.48
CA LYS A 3 6.96 -57.35 -70.01
C LYS A 3 6.40 -55.98 -69.59
N LEU A 4 5.26 -56.00 -68.90
CA LEU A 4 4.69 -54.85 -68.22
C LEU A 4 5.50 -54.55 -66.91
N ILE A 5 5.96 -53.31 -66.79
CA ILE A 5 6.57 -52.79 -65.58
C ILE A 5 5.48 -52.05 -64.87
N LYS A 6 5.08 -52.54 -63.70
CA LYS A 6 4.19 -51.81 -62.70
C LYS A 6 5.01 -50.79 -61.96
N LYS A 7 4.65 -49.47 -62.15
CA LYS A 7 5.14 -48.39 -61.27
C LYS A 7 4.24 -48.33 -60.08
N SER A 8 4.77 -48.60 -58.88
CA SER A 8 4.13 -48.31 -57.59
C SER A 8 4.36 -46.85 -57.24
N CYS A 9 3.31 -46.07 -57.21
CA CYS A 9 3.32 -44.72 -56.60
C CYS A 9 3.21 -44.85 -55.08
N LEU A 10 4.27 -44.46 -54.36
CA LEU A 10 4.23 -44.31 -52.90
C LEU A 10 3.64 -42.93 -52.58
N LEU A 11 2.42 -42.88 -52.06
CA LEU A 11 1.84 -41.64 -51.51
C LEU A 11 2.43 -41.41 -50.14
N LEU A 12 3.28 -40.39 -50.00
CA LEU A 12 3.68 -39.85 -48.70
C LEU A 12 2.53 -38.96 -48.20
N THR A 13 1.80 -39.44 -47.21
CA THR A 13 0.87 -38.60 -46.39
C THR A 13 1.69 -37.82 -45.39
N VAL A 14 1.81 -36.51 -45.63
CA VAL A 14 2.34 -35.56 -44.68
C VAL A 14 1.21 -35.24 -43.69
N LEU A 15 1.31 -35.76 -42.44
CA LEU A 15 0.44 -35.32 -41.34
C LEU A 15 0.90 -33.92 -40.91
N PRO A 16 -0.03 -32.93 -40.83
CA PRO A 16 0.34 -31.66 -40.19
C PRO A 16 0.50 -31.87 -38.68
N LEU A 17 1.69 -31.62 -38.16
CA LEU A 17 1.91 -31.45 -36.74
C LEU A 17 1.17 -30.18 -36.30
N ALA A 18 -0.01 -30.31 -35.69
CA ALA A 18 -0.66 -29.23 -35.00
C ALA A 18 0.17 -28.91 -33.75
N LEU A 19 0.94 -27.83 -33.80
CA LEU A 19 1.52 -27.21 -32.59
C LEU A 19 0.35 -26.72 -31.73
N TYR A 20 0.01 -27.48 -30.72
CA TYR A 20 -0.78 -26.99 -29.59
C TYR A 20 0.07 -25.96 -28.86
N ALA A 21 -0.12 -24.69 -29.19
CA ALA A 21 0.30 -23.62 -28.31
C ALA A 21 -0.53 -23.77 -27.02
N THR A 22 0.07 -24.29 -25.97
CA THR A 22 -0.47 -24.17 -24.62
C THR A 22 -0.52 -22.68 -24.31
N GLU A 23 -1.71 -22.08 -24.42
CA GLU A 23 -1.95 -20.77 -23.80
C GLU A 23 -1.60 -20.93 -22.33
N VAL A 24 -0.47 -20.35 -21.94
CA VAL A 24 -0.15 -20.12 -20.53
C VAL A 24 -1.22 -19.14 -20.05
N SER A 25 -2.30 -19.67 -19.48
CA SER A 25 -3.31 -18.84 -18.84
C SER A 25 -2.62 -18.06 -17.75
N THR A 26 -2.46 -16.76 -17.95
CA THR A 26 -2.06 -15.84 -16.90
C THR A 26 -3.02 -16.06 -15.74
N PRO A 27 -2.54 -16.35 -14.52
CA PRO A 27 -3.44 -16.56 -13.39
C PRO A 27 -4.35 -15.33 -13.27
N ALA A 28 -5.65 -15.56 -13.14
CA ALA A 28 -6.60 -14.48 -12.92
C ALA A 28 -6.11 -13.69 -11.70
N LYS A 29 -5.93 -12.37 -11.86
CA LYS A 29 -5.49 -11.50 -10.74
C LYS A 29 -6.43 -11.72 -9.56
N SER A 30 -5.87 -11.95 -8.37
CA SER A 30 -6.63 -11.95 -7.14
C SER A 30 -7.42 -10.64 -7.04
N LYS A 31 -8.70 -10.73 -6.70
CA LYS A 31 -9.55 -9.58 -6.41
C LYS A 31 -9.76 -9.44 -4.90
N ASP A 32 -8.79 -9.86 -4.12
CA ASP A 32 -8.84 -9.78 -2.67
C ASP A 32 -8.48 -8.34 -2.23
N LEU A 33 -9.35 -7.75 -1.40
CA LEU A 33 -9.15 -6.46 -0.76
C LEU A 33 -8.17 -6.59 0.40
N ALA A 34 -8.42 -7.57 1.26
CA ALA A 34 -7.74 -7.71 2.53
C ALA A 34 -7.74 -9.16 2.99
N VAL A 35 -6.85 -9.45 3.93
CA VAL A 35 -6.87 -10.65 4.76
C VAL A 35 -7.27 -10.24 6.18
N TYR A 36 -8.30 -10.89 6.73
CA TYR A 36 -8.78 -10.68 8.10
C TYR A 36 -8.68 -11.93 8.94
N TYR A 37 -8.26 -11.75 10.17
CA TYR A 37 -8.21 -12.73 11.25
C TYR A 37 -9.21 -12.29 12.31
N SER A 38 -10.37 -12.96 12.37
CA SER A 38 -11.48 -12.55 13.21
C SER A 38 -11.68 -13.55 14.34
N ALA A 39 -11.69 -13.08 15.58
CA ALA A 39 -11.86 -13.91 16.76
C ALA A 39 -12.92 -13.35 17.71
N PRO A 40 -13.69 -14.22 18.43
CA PRO A 40 -14.67 -13.76 19.41
C PRO A 40 -14.00 -13.06 20.59
N GLY A 41 -14.69 -12.09 21.16
CA GLY A 41 -14.29 -11.35 22.34
C GLY A 41 -13.18 -10.33 22.10
N ASP A 42 -12.57 -9.90 23.18
CA ASP A 42 -11.43 -8.99 23.16
C ASP A 42 -10.11 -9.77 23.01
N ILE A 43 -9.39 -9.51 21.92
CA ILE A 43 -8.06 -10.10 21.67
C ILE A 43 -6.95 -9.04 21.64
N GLU A 44 -7.19 -7.84 22.17
CA GLU A 44 -6.23 -6.74 22.12
C GLU A 44 -4.89 -7.11 22.79
N SER A 45 -4.93 -7.87 23.90
CA SER A 45 -3.71 -8.33 24.57
C SER A 45 -2.89 -9.27 23.66
N LYS A 46 -3.54 -10.22 22.97
CA LYS A 46 -2.84 -11.12 22.02
C LYS A 46 -2.28 -10.33 20.84
N TYR A 47 -3.05 -9.38 20.34
CA TYR A 47 -2.61 -8.51 19.26
C TYR A 47 -1.39 -7.66 19.67
N ASN A 48 -1.38 -7.09 20.86
CA ASN A 48 -0.22 -6.35 21.35
C ASN A 48 1.02 -7.25 21.46
N THR A 49 0.89 -8.48 21.98
CA THR A 49 2.00 -9.47 22.00
C THR A 49 2.46 -9.81 20.58
N LEU A 50 1.52 -10.00 19.65
CA LEU A 50 1.84 -10.24 18.25
C LEU A 50 2.72 -9.12 17.66
N VAL A 51 2.29 -7.86 17.84
CA VAL A 51 2.97 -6.69 17.25
C VAL A 51 4.27 -6.35 17.96
N ASP A 52 4.27 -6.40 19.31
CA ASP A 52 5.40 -5.96 20.11
C ASP A 52 6.53 -7.02 20.16
N GLU A 53 6.23 -8.32 19.89
CA GLU A 53 7.20 -9.40 20.01
C GLU A 53 7.30 -10.31 18.79
N LYS A 54 6.16 -10.86 18.30
CA LYS A 54 6.20 -12.00 17.39
C LYS A 54 6.59 -11.62 15.97
N ILE A 55 6.03 -10.53 15.44
CA ILE A 55 6.38 -10.08 14.09
C ILE A 55 7.81 -9.55 14.02
N GLN A 56 8.36 -9.05 15.13
CA GLN A 56 9.78 -8.66 15.20
C GLN A 56 10.69 -9.89 15.01
N GLY A 57 10.31 -11.04 15.59
CA GLY A 57 11.05 -12.30 15.44
C GLY A 57 11.15 -12.80 13.99
N ILE A 58 10.29 -12.34 13.09
CA ILE A 58 10.33 -12.65 11.64
C ILE A 58 10.80 -11.45 10.79
N GLY A 59 11.36 -10.41 11.44
CA GLY A 59 12.02 -9.26 10.82
C GLY A 59 11.11 -8.10 10.44
N PHE A 60 9.85 -8.07 10.90
CA PHE A 60 8.99 -6.88 10.77
C PHE A 60 9.25 -5.92 11.92
N ASN A 61 9.25 -4.63 11.60
CA ASN A 61 9.30 -3.56 12.60
C ASN A 61 7.98 -2.79 12.58
N CYS A 62 7.46 -2.45 13.75
CA CYS A 62 6.35 -1.53 13.90
C CYS A 62 6.88 -0.10 13.97
N LEU A 63 6.32 0.79 13.16
CA LEU A 63 6.70 2.18 13.05
C LEU A 63 5.55 3.07 13.53
N ASP A 64 5.86 4.00 14.45
CA ASP A 64 4.90 5.03 14.91
C ASP A 64 3.49 4.51 15.25
N PRO A 65 3.36 3.50 16.14
CA PRO A 65 2.07 2.88 16.43
C PRO A 65 1.07 3.87 17.01
N ARG A 66 -0.19 3.73 16.62
CA ARG A 66 -1.33 4.49 17.15
C ARG A 66 -2.30 3.55 17.84
N LYS A 67 -1.93 3.13 19.06
CA LYS A 67 -2.75 2.25 19.90
C LYS A 67 -3.99 3.02 20.39
N ARG A 68 -5.17 2.37 20.33
CA ARG A 68 -6.47 2.86 20.82
C ARG A 68 -6.80 4.30 20.40
N ILE A 69 -6.70 4.56 19.10
CA ILE A 69 -7.01 5.90 18.57
C ILE A 69 -8.47 6.32 18.83
N ASN A 70 -9.39 5.36 18.97
CA ASN A 70 -10.78 5.58 19.36
C ASN A 70 -10.91 6.26 20.75
N ASP A 71 -9.99 6.03 21.68
CA ASP A 71 -10.00 6.71 22.98
C ASP A 71 -9.69 8.21 22.82
N LYS A 72 -8.81 8.57 21.87
CA LYS A 72 -8.56 9.98 21.52
C LYS A 72 -9.78 10.61 20.85
N TYR A 73 -10.49 9.86 20.01
CA TYR A 73 -11.74 10.33 19.38
C TYR A 73 -12.79 10.61 20.47
N LYS A 74 -13.01 9.66 21.39
CA LYS A 74 -13.91 9.84 22.52
C LYS A 74 -13.54 11.07 23.37
N LYS A 75 -12.25 11.25 23.65
CA LYS A 75 -11.77 12.42 24.39
C LYS A 75 -12.03 13.74 23.67
N ASN A 76 -11.82 13.79 22.34
CA ASN A 76 -11.88 15.03 21.58
C ASN A 76 -13.32 15.40 21.16
N TRP A 77 -14.17 14.40 20.90
CA TRP A 77 -15.54 14.60 20.37
C TRP A 77 -16.65 14.06 21.28
N GLY A 78 -16.31 13.51 22.43
CA GLY A 78 -17.27 13.07 23.45
C GLY A 78 -17.93 11.72 23.18
N SER A 79 -17.67 11.09 22.04
CA SER A 79 -18.27 9.82 21.65
C SER A 79 -17.32 8.95 20.82
N THR A 80 -17.61 7.65 20.82
CA THR A 80 -16.99 6.63 19.96
C THR A 80 -18.03 5.54 19.66
N GLU A 81 -18.00 4.98 18.45
CA GLU A 81 -18.75 3.78 18.05
C GLU A 81 -17.90 2.51 18.20
N LEU A 82 -16.61 2.67 18.56
CA LEU A 82 -15.62 1.61 18.58
C LEU A 82 -15.20 1.24 20.00
N ASP A 83 -15.10 -0.06 20.25
CA ASP A 83 -14.49 -0.60 21.45
C ASP A 83 -12.96 -0.53 21.36
N THR A 84 -12.40 -0.92 20.21
CA THR A 84 -10.98 -0.75 19.90
C THR A 84 -10.76 -0.35 18.45
N LEU A 85 -9.75 0.51 18.24
CA LEU A 85 -9.16 0.80 16.94
C LEU A 85 -7.69 1.17 17.13
N SER A 86 -6.79 0.38 16.53
CA SER A 86 -5.36 0.70 16.55
C SER A 86 -4.76 0.56 15.16
N PHE A 87 -3.82 1.45 14.85
CA PHE A 87 -3.03 1.42 13.61
C PHE A 87 -1.60 1.04 13.95
N MET A 88 -1.11 -0.02 13.33
CA MET A 88 0.24 -0.54 13.49
C MET A 88 0.92 -0.61 12.13
N PRO A 89 1.52 0.50 11.69
CA PRO A 89 2.32 0.51 10.48
C PRO A 89 3.52 -0.43 10.63
N ILE A 90 3.62 -1.43 9.79
CA ILE A 90 4.69 -2.45 9.86
C ILE A 90 5.46 -2.52 8.55
N VAL A 91 6.75 -2.86 8.64
CA VAL A 91 7.64 -2.99 7.50
C VAL A 91 8.73 -4.02 7.76
N LYS A 92 9.10 -4.78 6.74
CA LYS A 92 10.28 -5.69 6.76
C LYS A 92 11.37 -5.08 5.89
N SER A 93 12.28 -4.30 6.50
CA SER A 93 13.30 -3.52 5.79
C SER A 93 14.18 -4.35 4.88
N SER A 94 14.59 -5.55 5.33
CA SER A 94 15.43 -6.46 4.54
C SER A 94 14.80 -6.89 3.21
N THR A 95 13.48 -6.94 3.14
CA THR A 95 12.75 -7.23 1.89
C THR A 95 12.50 -5.95 1.08
N ILE A 96 12.13 -4.87 1.77
CA ILE A 96 11.65 -3.66 1.10
C ILE A 96 12.78 -2.86 0.46
N LEU A 97 13.93 -2.69 1.12
CA LEU A 97 15.03 -1.88 0.58
C LEU A 97 15.52 -2.33 -0.80
N PRO A 98 15.77 -3.63 -1.06
CA PRO A 98 16.13 -4.08 -2.42
C PRO A 98 15.01 -3.80 -3.44
N LEU A 99 13.74 -3.90 -3.05
CA LEU A 99 12.60 -3.63 -3.93
C LEU A 99 12.47 -2.15 -4.25
N LEU A 100 12.72 -1.24 -3.28
CA LEU A 100 12.72 0.20 -3.51
C LEU A 100 13.78 0.62 -4.55
N ASN A 101 14.90 -0.08 -4.61
CA ASN A 101 15.93 0.19 -5.62
C ASN A 101 15.48 -0.21 -7.04
N ILE A 102 14.58 -1.19 -7.16
CA ILE A 102 14.01 -1.61 -8.45
C ILE A 102 12.83 -0.72 -8.81
N ASP A 103 11.88 -0.56 -7.89
CA ASP A 103 10.69 0.26 -8.09
C ASP A 103 10.37 1.11 -6.83
N PRO A 104 10.65 2.41 -6.85
CA PRO A 104 10.46 3.27 -5.69
C PRO A 104 9.00 3.43 -5.27
N ARG A 105 8.03 3.09 -6.14
CA ARG A 105 6.60 3.18 -5.81
C ARG A 105 6.19 2.24 -4.66
N ILE A 106 6.94 1.15 -4.42
CA ILE A 106 6.76 0.24 -3.28
C ILE A 106 6.65 1.00 -1.95
N ALA A 107 7.32 2.14 -1.82
CA ALA A 107 7.27 2.97 -0.62
C ALA A 107 5.87 3.50 -0.28
N GLY A 108 4.92 3.49 -1.23
CA GLY A 108 3.52 3.83 -0.98
C GLY A 108 2.79 2.88 0.00
N PHE A 109 3.33 1.66 0.20
CA PHE A 109 2.89 0.69 1.20
C PHE A 109 4.06 0.13 2.01
N ALA A 110 5.09 0.93 2.24
CA ALA A 110 6.22 0.58 3.09
C ALA A 110 6.53 1.72 4.09
N PRO A 111 5.77 1.79 5.22
CA PRO A 111 4.99 0.72 5.85
C PRO A 111 3.56 0.55 5.31
N PHE A 112 2.97 -0.64 5.56
CA PHE A 112 1.53 -0.90 5.47
C PHE A 112 0.95 -1.14 6.86
N ASN A 113 -0.39 -1.11 6.99
CA ASN A 113 -1.04 -1.22 8.29
C ASN A 113 -1.46 -2.65 8.62
N LEU A 114 -1.18 -3.07 9.84
CA LEU A 114 -1.84 -4.19 10.51
C LEU A 114 -2.86 -3.59 11.48
N VAL A 115 -4.11 -3.45 11.06
CA VAL A 115 -5.17 -2.84 11.86
C VAL A 115 -5.79 -3.84 12.81
N ILE A 116 -6.17 -3.37 14.01
CA ILE A 116 -7.13 -4.07 14.87
C ILE A 116 -8.33 -3.16 15.09
N HIS A 117 -9.53 -3.73 14.99
CA HIS A 117 -10.75 -3.00 15.32
C HIS A 117 -11.86 -3.89 15.86
N LYS A 118 -12.76 -3.29 16.65
CA LYS A 118 -14.01 -3.87 17.14
C LYS A 118 -15.01 -2.75 17.39
N LYS A 119 -16.25 -2.91 16.93
CA LYS A 119 -17.35 -1.99 17.23
C LYS A 119 -17.96 -2.31 18.60
N LEU A 120 -18.53 -1.30 19.26
CA LEU A 120 -19.16 -1.45 20.58
C LEU A 120 -20.32 -2.48 20.60
N ASN A 121 -20.98 -2.67 19.45
CA ASN A 121 -22.11 -3.58 19.30
C ASN A 121 -21.73 -4.94 18.68
N GLU A 122 -20.46 -5.27 18.61
CA GLU A 122 -19.93 -6.54 18.07
C GLU A 122 -19.23 -7.34 19.15
N ASP A 123 -19.37 -8.68 19.08
CA ASP A 123 -18.64 -9.60 19.96
C ASP A 123 -17.35 -10.13 19.30
N THR A 124 -17.01 -9.64 18.11
CA THR A 124 -15.87 -10.12 17.34
C THR A 124 -14.86 -9.00 17.15
N THR A 125 -13.59 -9.29 17.42
CA THR A 125 -12.48 -8.42 17.11
C THR A 125 -11.84 -8.86 15.79
N HIS A 126 -11.47 -7.89 14.97
CA HIS A 126 -10.89 -8.08 13.65
C HIS A 126 -9.46 -7.54 13.61
N VAL A 127 -8.53 -8.36 13.15
CA VAL A 127 -7.16 -7.95 12.80
C VAL A 127 -6.98 -8.16 11.31
N GLY A 128 -6.39 -7.21 10.59
CA GLY A 128 -6.27 -7.36 9.15
C GLY A 128 -5.24 -6.42 8.51
N HIS A 129 -4.88 -6.76 7.28
CA HIS A 129 -4.09 -5.93 6.39
C HIS A 129 -4.63 -6.00 4.95
N LEU A 130 -4.28 -5.01 4.12
CA LEU A 130 -4.59 -5.08 2.69
C LEU A 130 -3.93 -6.30 2.05
N ALA A 131 -4.61 -6.89 1.08
CA ALA A 131 -4.00 -7.94 0.26
C ALA A 131 -2.78 -7.39 -0.49
N PRO A 132 -1.62 -8.06 -0.46
CA PRO A 132 -0.39 -7.55 -1.07
C PRO A 132 -0.51 -7.32 -2.57
N GLU A 133 -1.27 -8.15 -3.28
CA GLU A 133 -1.52 -7.96 -4.71
C GLU A 133 -2.30 -6.66 -5.00
N LEU A 134 -3.28 -6.31 -4.15
CA LEU A 134 -4.00 -5.04 -4.27
C LEU A 134 -3.09 -3.84 -4.03
N MET A 135 -2.18 -3.91 -3.04
CA MET A 135 -1.21 -2.84 -2.81
C MET A 135 -0.40 -2.56 -4.08
N LEU A 136 0.08 -3.62 -4.74
CA LEU A 136 0.83 -3.51 -6.00
C LEU A 136 -0.02 -3.01 -7.17
N ASP A 137 -1.28 -3.42 -7.24
CA ASP A 137 -2.22 -2.94 -8.25
C ASP A 137 -2.52 -1.43 -8.09
N ILE A 138 -2.71 -0.96 -6.84
CA ILE A 138 -2.85 0.48 -6.54
C ILE A 138 -1.60 1.26 -6.99
N LEU A 139 -0.41 0.74 -6.70
CA LEU A 139 0.86 1.36 -7.09
C LEU A 139 1.15 1.25 -8.61
N GLY A 140 0.42 0.42 -9.34
CA GLY A 140 0.63 0.18 -10.77
C GLY A 140 1.90 -0.59 -11.08
N ILE A 141 2.31 -1.49 -10.20
CA ILE A 141 3.53 -2.31 -10.36
C ILE A 141 3.17 -3.58 -11.10
N GLU A 142 3.74 -3.76 -12.32
CA GLU A 142 3.48 -4.91 -13.20
C GLU A 142 4.61 -5.94 -13.19
N ASP A 143 5.83 -5.54 -12.80
CA ASP A 143 6.99 -6.42 -12.77
C ASP A 143 6.73 -7.65 -11.89
N GLN A 144 6.75 -8.84 -12.51
CA GLN A 144 6.38 -10.09 -11.85
C GLN A 144 7.40 -10.53 -10.80
N GLU A 145 8.66 -10.17 -10.96
CA GLU A 145 9.70 -10.48 -9.98
C GLU A 145 9.50 -9.62 -8.72
N VAL A 146 9.25 -8.31 -8.91
CA VAL A 146 8.93 -7.39 -7.81
C VAL A 146 7.67 -7.84 -7.09
N ARG A 147 6.60 -8.16 -7.84
CA ARG A 147 5.34 -8.66 -7.27
C ARG A 147 5.56 -9.92 -6.44
N SER A 148 6.22 -10.91 -6.99
CA SER A 148 6.49 -12.17 -6.30
C SER A 148 7.32 -11.97 -5.02
N LYS A 149 8.35 -11.14 -5.05
CA LYS A 149 9.18 -10.84 -3.87
C LYS A 149 8.39 -10.09 -2.81
N PHE A 150 7.58 -9.11 -3.22
CA PHE A 150 6.74 -8.34 -2.31
C PHE A 150 5.66 -9.21 -1.65
N THR A 151 4.96 -10.05 -2.41
CA THR A 151 3.88 -10.89 -1.87
C THR A 151 4.40 -12.04 -0.99
N ASN A 152 5.56 -12.57 -1.32
CA ASN A 152 6.12 -13.71 -0.57
C ASN A 152 6.43 -13.40 0.90
N HIS A 153 6.79 -12.15 1.24
CA HIS A 153 7.10 -11.84 2.64
C HIS A 153 5.85 -11.81 3.55
N PHE A 154 4.65 -11.72 2.97
CA PHE A 154 3.40 -11.82 3.73
C PHE A 154 3.11 -13.24 4.22
N LYS A 155 3.64 -14.28 3.59
CA LYS A 155 3.41 -15.66 4.01
C LYS A 155 3.84 -15.93 5.45
N ASP A 156 5.01 -15.44 5.84
CA ASP A 156 5.51 -15.59 7.20
C ASP A 156 4.69 -14.74 8.19
N LEU A 157 4.26 -13.56 7.75
CA LEU A 157 3.40 -12.67 8.53
C LEU A 157 2.05 -13.35 8.81
N ASP A 158 1.39 -13.82 7.75
CA ASP A 158 0.07 -14.46 7.83
C ASP A 158 0.12 -15.71 8.73
N ALA A 159 1.10 -16.57 8.54
CA ALA A 159 1.30 -17.75 9.37
C ALA A 159 1.55 -17.39 10.85
N THR A 160 2.26 -16.30 11.11
CA THR A 160 2.51 -15.82 12.47
C THR A 160 1.24 -15.28 13.10
N ILE A 161 0.46 -14.49 12.37
CA ILE A 161 -0.82 -13.95 12.84
C ILE A 161 -1.81 -15.10 13.16
N GLU A 162 -1.98 -16.04 12.23
CA GLU A 162 -2.85 -17.21 12.42
C GLU A 162 -2.48 -18.00 13.70
N LYS A 163 -1.20 -18.26 13.88
CA LYS A 163 -0.69 -18.99 15.05
C LYS A 163 -0.98 -18.24 16.36
N GLU A 164 -0.68 -16.94 16.42
CA GLU A 164 -0.79 -16.18 17.67
C GLU A 164 -2.24 -15.83 18.02
N LEU A 165 -3.07 -15.55 17.04
CA LEU A 165 -4.50 -15.26 17.27
C LEU A 165 -5.35 -16.53 17.37
N GLY A 166 -4.88 -17.66 16.84
CA GLY A 166 -5.59 -18.95 16.85
C GLY A 166 -6.79 -18.97 15.90
N THR A 167 -6.76 -18.16 14.82
CA THR A 167 -7.83 -18.07 13.84
C THR A 167 -7.26 -17.97 12.42
N PRO A 168 -7.81 -18.70 11.45
CA PRO A 168 -7.33 -18.64 10.07
C PRO A 168 -7.66 -17.29 9.41
N GLY A 169 -6.77 -16.86 8.54
CA GLY A 169 -6.99 -15.71 7.68
C GLY A 169 -8.13 -15.96 6.68
N LYS A 170 -8.97 -14.96 6.48
CA LYS A 170 -10.05 -14.97 5.47
C LYS A 170 -9.89 -13.77 4.55
N THR A 171 -9.91 -14.02 3.24
CA THR A 171 -9.88 -12.96 2.25
C THR A 171 -11.25 -12.31 2.09
N VAL A 172 -11.23 -10.99 1.86
CA VAL A 172 -12.41 -10.19 1.53
C VAL A 172 -12.20 -9.64 0.14
N PRO A 173 -13.12 -9.86 -0.81
CA PRO A 173 -12.94 -9.39 -2.18
C PRO A 173 -13.27 -7.90 -2.33
N TYR A 174 -12.74 -7.28 -3.41
CA TYR A 174 -13.20 -5.99 -3.93
C TYR A 174 -13.75 -6.14 -5.35
N LYS A 175 -14.55 -5.16 -5.81
CA LYS A 175 -15.16 -5.23 -7.15
C LYS A 175 -14.37 -4.45 -8.18
N LYS A 176 -13.93 -3.26 -7.84
CA LYS A 176 -13.31 -2.34 -8.81
C LYS A 176 -12.18 -1.55 -8.17
N LEU A 177 -11.04 -1.49 -8.84
CA LEU A 177 -9.96 -0.57 -8.52
C LEU A 177 -10.30 0.83 -9.05
N SER A 178 -9.90 1.87 -8.33
CA SER A 178 -10.02 3.26 -8.77
C SER A 178 -9.34 3.46 -10.13
N GLU A 179 -9.94 4.30 -10.99
CA GLU A 179 -9.34 4.62 -12.31
C GLU A 179 -8.00 5.36 -12.19
N ASN A 180 -7.84 6.16 -11.15
CA ASN A 180 -6.63 6.90 -10.84
C ASN A 180 -6.23 6.65 -9.39
N PRO A 181 -5.62 5.50 -9.07
CA PRO A 181 -5.39 5.09 -7.68
C PRO A 181 -4.27 5.86 -6.96
N MET A 182 -3.46 6.65 -7.69
CA MET A 182 -2.30 7.37 -7.15
C MET A 182 -2.41 8.88 -7.38
N ILE A 183 -1.91 9.67 -6.43
CA ILE A 183 -1.43 11.02 -6.66
C ILE A 183 0.05 10.91 -6.94
N ASN A 184 0.51 11.32 -8.13
CA ASN A 184 1.92 11.39 -8.46
C ASN A 184 2.31 12.85 -8.66
N PHE A 185 3.50 13.21 -8.24
CA PHE A 185 3.98 14.59 -8.33
C PHE A 185 5.49 14.67 -8.49
N GLU A 186 5.93 15.81 -8.97
CA GLU A 186 7.35 16.16 -9.09
C GLU A 186 7.59 17.61 -8.66
N TYR A 187 8.81 17.88 -8.17
CA TYR A 187 9.28 19.19 -7.81
C TYR A 187 10.69 19.38 -8.34
N GLU A 188 10.91 20.39 -9.17
CA GLU A 188 12.24 20.74 -9.70
C GLU A 188 12.89 21.81 -8.83
N PHE A 189 14.16 21.60 -8.49
CA PHE A 189 14.93 22.53 -7.67
C PHE A 189 16.24 22.91 -8.34
N LYS A 190 16.83 24.02 -7.92
CA LYS A 190 18.16 24.42 -8.39
C LYS A 190 19.23 23.57 -7.71
N THR A 191 20.29 23.22 -8.43
CA THR A 191 21.40 22.45 -7.85
C THR A 191 21.89 23.09 -6.55
N PRO A 192 21.75 22.43 -5.40
CA PRO A 192 22.17 22.97 -4.13
C PRO A 192 23.70 22.89 -3.99
N LYS A 193 24.26 23.65 -3.05
CA LYS A 193 25.68 23.53 -2.68
C LYS A 193 25.90 22.22 -1.90
N ASP A 194 25.00 21.89 -1.02
CA ASP A 194 24.94 20.65 -0.25
C ASP A 194 23.57 20.02 -0.39
N MET A 195 23.52 18.73 -0.71
CA MET A 195 22.27 18.01 -0.95
C MET A 195 21.59 17.61 0.37
N GLU A 196 22.36 17.33 1.42
CA GLU A 196 21.81 16.96 2.73
C GLU A 196 21.12 18.17 3.37
N ASP A 197 21.79 19.33 3.37
CA ASP A 197 21.20 20.60 3.85
C ASP A 197 19.93 20.95 3.08
N PHE A 198 19.94 20.80 1.75
CA PHE A 198 18.75 21.03 0.93
C PHE A 198 17.59 20.12 1.30
N ILE A 199 17.85 18.83 1.51
CA ILE A 199 16.81 17.85 1.88
C ILE A 199 16.23 18.22 3.24
N ASP A 200 17.04 18.58 4.22
CA ASP A 200 16.58 18.94 5.57
C ASP A 200 15.73 20.23 5.54
N GLU A 201 16.14 21.27 4.81
CA GLU A 201 15.37 22.50 4.61
C GLU A 201 14.03 22.20 3.89
N PHE A 202 14.09 21.42 2.80
CA PHE A 202 12.90 21.03 2.06
C PHE A 202 11.90 20.29 2.96
N GLN A 203 12.35 19.34 3.76
CA GLN A 203 11.50 18.55 4.65
C GLN A 203 10.83 19.44 5.69
N MET A 204 11.56 20.36 6.31
CA MET A 204 11.01 21.29 7.29
C MET A 204 9.89 22.16 6.68
N ASP A 205 10.13 22.76 5.53
CA ASP A 205 9.15 23.62 4.85
C ASP A 205 7.92 22.83 4.38
N PHE A 206 8.15 21.62 3.88
CA PHE A 206 7.08 20.71 3.44
C PHE A 206 6.19 20.29 4.60
N GLU A 207 6.76 19.87 5.73
CA GLU A 207 6.04 19.50 6.94
C GLU A 207 5.23 20.67 7.49
N MET A 208 5.81 21.88 7.54
CA MET A 208 5.09 23.10 7.95
C MET A 208 3.88 23.35 7.04
N THR A 209 4.03 23.20 5.72
CA THR A 209 2.93 23.44 4.76
C THR A 209 1.74 22.52 5.02
N PHE A 210 1.97 21.26 5.38
CA PHE A 210 0.91 20.32 5.73
C PHE A 210 0.33 20.59 7.13
N THR A 211 1.16 20.91 8.11
CA THR A 211 0.70 21.20 9.48
C THR A 211 -0.15 22.46 9.55
N ASP A 212 0.16 23.48 8.78
CA ASP A 212 -0.65 24.72 8.64
C ASP A 212 -2.06 24.46 8.07
N LYS A 213 -2.25 23.33 7.40
CA LYS A 213 -3.54 22.85 6.89
C LYS A 213 -4.24 21.87 7.82
N GLY A 214 -3.73 21.68 9.03
CA GLY A 214 -4.30 20.78 10.05
C GLY A 214 -3.93 19.31 9.89
N TYR A 215 -3.02 18.99 8.98
CA TYR A 215 -2.44 17.65 8.91
C TYR A 215 -1.38 17.49 10.00
N MET A 216 -1.22 16.26 10.44
CA MET A 216 -0.12 15.82 11.30
C MET A 216 0.78 14.90 10.52
N ILE A 217 2.08 15.05 10.71
CA ILE A 217 3.05 14.04 10.32
C ILE A 217 2.97 12.92 11.38
N ALA A 218 2.19 11.90 11.07
CA ALA A 218 1.93 10.78 11.98
C ALA A 218 3.11 9.80 12.04
N GLY A 219 3.99 9.83 11.05
CA GLY A 219 5.23 9.07 10.99
C GLY A 219 6.14 9.59 9.90
N TYR A 220 7.43 9.35 10.07
CA TYR A 220 8.48 9.68 9.10
C TYR A 220 9.48 8.53 9.02
N ARG A 221 9.88 8.19 7.81
CA ARG A 221 10.92 7.19 7.57
C ARG A 221 11.90 7.67 6.51
N ASN A 222 13.17 7.79 6.88
CA ASN A 222 14.26 7.89 5.94
C ASN A 222 14.74 6.49 5.55
N HIS A 223 14.46 6.08 4.30
CA HIS A 223 14.82 4.73 3.85
C HIS A 223 16.33 4.52 3.74
N MET A 224 17.11 5.59 3.54
CA MET A 224 18.57 5.51 3.46
C MET A 224 19.25 5.38 4.83
N LYS A 225 18.47 5.50 5.92
CA LYS A 225 18.94 5.34 7.31
C LYS A 225 18.25 4.13 8.01
N GLY A 226 17.54 3.29 7.25
CA GLY A 226 16.70 2.21 7.80
C GLY A 226 17.46 0.98 8.30
N THR A 227 18.64 0.72 7.76
CA THR A 227 19.60 -0.36 8.11
C THR A 227 21.02 0.11 7.82
N ASP A 228 22.02 -0.60 8.33
CA ASP A 228 23.44 -0.21 8.14
C ASP A 228 23.86 -0.20 6.66
N ASP A 229 23.30 -1.11 5.85
CA ASP A 229 23.54 -1.26 4.41
C ASP A 229 22.57 -0.46 3.51
N ALA A 230 21.64 0.28 4.09
CA ALA A 230 20.59 0.98 3.34
C ALA A 230 21.16 1.97 2.30
N LYS A 231 22.20 2.72 2.66
CA LYS A 231 22.85 3.67 1.74
C LYS A 231 23.53 2.97 0.55
N GLU A 232 24.07 1.76 0.76
CA GLU A 232 24.68 0.97 -0.30
C GLU A 232 23.61 0.42 -1.24
N ILE A 233 22.54 -0.20 -0.68
CA ILE A 233 21.41 -0.73 -1.46
C ILE A 233 20.75 0.36 -2.28
N LEU A 234 20.51 1.55 -1.70
CA LEU A 234 19.84 2.69 -2.33
C LEU A 234 20.84 3.69 -2.92
N SER A 235 22.04 3.26 -3.34
CA SER A 235 23.11 4.13 -3.84
C SER A 235 22.77 4.89 -5.13
N SER A 236 21.66 4.55 -5.80
CA SER A 236 21.09 5.28 -6.94
C SER A 236 20.28 6.52 -6.56
N TYR A 237 20.13 6.81 -5.26
CA TYR A 237 19.37 7.95 -4.74
C TYR A 237 20.28 8.87 -3.91
N ASP A 238 20.00 10.18 -3.95
CA ASP A 238 20.55 11.18 -3.05
C ASP A 238 19.67 11.36 -1.80
N GLY A 239 18.39 11.03 -1.90
CA GLY A 239 17.43 11.00 -0.79
C GLY A 239 16.24 10.10 -1.08
N PHE A 240 15.73 9.42 -0.05
CA PHE A 240 14.51 8.61 -0.16
C PHE A 240 13.80 8.53 1.19
N TRP A 241 12.56 9.02 1.26
CA TRP A 241 11.78 9.05 2.50
C TRP A 241 10.29 8.86 2.27
N THR A 242 9.58 8.54 3.33
CA THR A 242 8.13 8.41 3.34
C THR A 242 7.55 9.13 4.56
N TYR A 243 6.51 9.92 4.34
CA TYR A 243 5.67 10.50 5.38
C TYR A 243 4.40 9.68 5.56
N SER A 244 3.93 9.60 6.80
CA SER A 244 2.60 9.12 7.13
C SER A 244 1.75 10.32 7.53
N LEU A 245 0.78 10.70 6.70
CA LEU A 245 -0.09 11.83 6.95
C LEU A 245 -1.33 11.41 7.75
N CYS A 246 -1.78 12.27 8.66
CA CYS A 246 -3.03 12.10 9.38
C CYS A 246 -3.74 13.44 9.53
N HIS A 247 -5.07 13.44 9.44
CA HIS A 247 -5.92 14.57 9.82
C HIS A 247 -6.97 14.06 10.80
N MET A 248 -6.90 14.49 12.07
CA MET A 248 -7.68 13.90 13.16
C MET A 248 -9.18 14.02 12.97
N GLU A 249 -9.68 15.16 12.52
CA GLU A 249 -11.11 15.37 12.25
C GLU A 249 -11.60 14.45 11.11
N PHE A 250 -10.83 14.36 10.01
CA PHE A 250 -11.12 13.45 8.93
C PHE A 250 -11.17 12.01 9.43
N SER A 251 -10.15 11.59 10.16
CA SER A 251 -10.00 10.27 10.73
C SER A 251 -11.20 9.89 11.62
N TYR A 252 -11.59 10.77 12.56
CA TYR A 252 -12.78 10.56 13.40
C TYR A 252 -14.05 10.39 12.57
N ASN A 253 -14.31 11.32 11.64
CA ASN A 253 -15.54 11.29 10.82
C ASN A 253 -15.63 10.08 9.90
N ILE A 254 -14.49 9.52 9.47
CA ILE A 254 -14.43 8.35 8.60
C ILE A 254 -14.56 7.06 9.40
N PHE A 255 -13.77 6.90 10.47
CA PHE A 255 -13.66 5.61 11.17
C PHE A 255 -14.70 5.42 12.26
N ASP A 256 -15.10 6.48 12.99
CA ASP A 256 -15.70 6.33 14.32
C ASP A 256 -17.06 7.04 14.53
N THR A 257 -17.59 7.81 13.60
CA THR A 257 -18.93 8.38 13.72
C THR A 257 -20.00 7.34 13.44
N LYS A 258 -21.28 7.66 13.77
CA LYS A 258 -22.43 6.75 13.53
C LYS A 258 -22.36 6.09 12.15
N GLY A 259 -22.45 4.76 12.14
CA GLY A 259 -22.20 3.95 10.95
C GLY A 259 -20.70 3.76 10.67
N ALA A 260 -19.90 3.69 11.72
CA ALA A 260 -18.44 3.51 11.69
C ALA A 260 -17.97 2.46 10.67
N ILE A 261 -16.91 2.81 9.94
CA ILE A 261 -16.26 1.93 8.96
C ILE A 261 -14.77 1.79 9.33
N PRO A 262 -14.45 1.13 10.46
CA PRO A 262 -13.06 0.97 10.90
C PRO A 262 -12.20 0.17 9.92
N GLU A 263 -12.82 -0.61 9.02
CA GLU A 263 -12.20 -1.35 7.93
C GLU A 263 -11.38 -0.43 6.99
N LEU A 264 -11.72 0.85 6.91
CA LEU A 264 -10.92 1.85 6.18
C LEU A 264 -9.54 2.05 6.78
N GLY A 265 -9.34 1.65 8.04
CA GLY A 265 -8.02 1.63 8.68
C GLY A 265 -7.00 0.73 7.99
N LEU A 266 -7.42 -0.21 7.14
CA LEU A 266 -6.52 -1.01 6.29
C LEU A 266 -5.61 -0.14 5.41
N PHE A 267 -6.08 1.04 4.99
CA PHE A 267 -5.35 1.95 4.11
C PHE A 267 -4.45 2.93 4.87
N ALA A 268 -4.52 2.95 6.21
CA ALA A 268 -3.60 3.75 7.00
C ALA A 268 -2.22 3.04 7.07
N PRO A 269 -1.12 3.77 7.29
CA PRO A 269 -1.05 5.22 7.25
C PRO A 269 -1.21 5.74 5.82
N CYS A 270 -1.64 7.01 5.66
CA CYS A 270 -1.65 7.66 4.35
C CYS A 270 -0.20 7.96 3.94
N SER A 271 0.49 6.97 3.38
CA SER A 271 1.91 7.05 3.06
C SER A 271 2.16 7.87 1.81
N MET A 272 2.96 8.92 1.95
CA MET A 272 3.46 9.76 0.85
C MET A 272 4.98 9.58 0.75
N PHE A 273 5.44 8.95 -0.31
CA PHE A 273 6.86 8.73 -0.54
C PHE A 273 7.45 9.81 -1.46
N MET A 274 8.74 10.10 -1.26
CA MET A 274 9.53 10.99 -2.09
C MET A 274 10.95 10.48 -2.23
N TYR A 275 11.54 10.73 -3.40
CA TYR A 275 12.94 10.41 -3.64
C TYR A 275 13.60 11.39 -4.60
N ILE A 276 14.92 11.49 -4.52
CA ILE A 276 15.79 12.20 -5.45
C ILE A 276 16.71 11.14 -6.06
N LYS A 277 16.61 10.92 -7.37
CA LYS A 277 17.59 10.07 -8.08
C LYS A 277 18.92 10.78 -8.14
N LYS A 278 20.00 10.04 -7.92
CA LYS A 278 21.36 10.57 -7.93
C LYS A 278 21.68 11.33 -9.22
N GLY A 279 22.22 12.52 -9.05
CA GLY A 279 22.59 13.39 -10.18
C GLY A 279 21.39 14.06 -10.86
N THR A 280 20.20 14.07 -10.24
CA THR A 280 19.05 14.85 -10.70
C THR A 280 18.72 15.98 -9.75
N ASN A 281 18.10 17.05 -10.28
CA ASN A 281 17.56 18.15 -9.49
C ASN A 281 16.03 18.08 -9.41
N LYS A 282 15.53 16.88 -9.10
CA LYS A 282 14.09 16.62 -9.09
C LYS A 282 13.71 15.71 -7.93
N ILE A 283 12.77 16.15 -7.10
CA ILE A 283 12.04 15.28 -6.19
C ILE A 283 10.89 14.68 -6.98
N VAL A 284 10.76 13.36 -6.92
CA VAL A 284 9.62 12.61 -7.45
C VAL A 284 8.92 11.96 -6.28
N GLY A 285 7.59 12.00 -6.27
CA GLY A 285 6.84 11.41 -5.19
C GLY A 285 5.48 10.88 -5.62
N GLY A 286 4.86 10.15 -4.69
CA GLY A 286 3.52 9.62 -4.88
C GLY A 286 2.85 9.22 -3.58
N MET A 287 1.53 9.07 -3.66
CA MET A 287 0.68 8.68 -2.55
C MET A 287 -0.54 7.92 -3.07
N PRO A 288 -0.93 6.77 -2.50
CA PRO A 288 -2.24 6.17 -2.74
C PRO A 288 -3.37 7.15 -2.42
N ARG A 289 -4.31 7.33 -3.34
CA ARG A 289 -5.42 8.27 -3.16
C ARG A 289 -6.41 7.79 -2.11
N LEU A 290 -7.01 8.75 -1.40
CA LEU A 290 -8.13 8.47 -0.50
C LEU A 290 -9.36 7.94 -1.25
N GLN A 291 -9.52 8.27 -2.54
CA GLN A 291 -10.59 7.76 -3.39
C GLN A 291 -10.60 6.21 -3.45
N ASN A 292 -9.45 5.55 -3.32
CA ASN A 292 -9.38 4.09 -3.24
C ASN A 292 -10.23 3.53 -2.09
N TRP A 293 -10.35 4.26 -0.98
CA TRP A 293 -11.11 3.84 0.19
C TRP A 293 -12.60 3.66 -0.14
N SER A 294 -13.18 4.64 -0.86
CA SER A 294 -14.58 4.59 -1.24
C SER A 294 -14.87 3.57 -2.34
N ASP A 295 -13.97 3.46 -3.32
CA ASP A 295 -14.20 2.61 -4.49
C ASP A 295 -14.06 1.13 -4.13
N LEU A 296 -13.01 0.78 -3.35
CA LEU A 296 -12.72 -0.60 -2.98
C LEU A 296 -13.67 -1.15 -1.92
N LEU A 297 -14.11 -0.33 -0.96
CA LEU A 297 -15.07 -0.70 0.09
C LEU A 297 -16.52 -0.40 -0.29
N GLU A 298 -16.78 0.11 -1.50
CA GLU A 298 -18.12 0.45 -2.00
C GLU A 298 -18.92 1.34 -1.03
N ILE A 299 -18.27 2.36 -0.47
CA ILE A 299 -18.92 3.27 0.47
C ILE A 299 -20.08 3.98 -0.22
N LYS A 300 -21.26 3.96 0.39
CA LYS A 300 -22.47 4.60 -0.11
C LYS A 300 -22.93 5.76 0.75
N ASP A 301 -22.32 5.97 1.91
CA ASP A 301 -22.63 7.09 2.80
C ASP A 301 -22.13 8.40 2.16
N GLU A 302 -23.07 9.24 1.75
CA GLU A 302 -22.77 10.50 1.03
C GLU A 302 -21.89 11.46 1.85
N LYS A 303 -22.03 11.49 3.18
CA LYS A 303 -21.22 12.36 4.03
C LYS A 303 -19.76 11.92 3.97
N ARG A 304 -19.49 10.63 4.07
CA ARG A 304 -18.14 10.07 3.97
C ARG A 304 -17.55 10.21 2.57
N LEU A 305 -18.34 9.99 1.52
CA LEU A 305 -17.91 10.22 0.14
C LEU A 305 -17.45 11.67 -0.08
N LYS A 306 -18.23 12.65 0.36
CA LYS A 306 -17.88 14.08 0.28
C LYS A 306 -16.61 14.41 1.08
N LEU A 307 -16.43 13.78 2.24
CA LEU A 307 -15.22 13.96 3.04
C LEU A 307 -13.98 13.38 2.33
N ILE A 308 -14.08 12.18 1.81
CA ILE A 308 -12.99 11.53 1.06
C ILE A 308 -12.59 12.40 -0.14
N GLU A 309 -13.57 12.85 -0.93
CA GLU A 309 -13.34 13.72 -2.07
C GLU A 309 -12.69 15.06 -1.67
N LYS A 310 -13.20 15.69 -0.59
CA LYS A 310 -12.63 16.93 -0.06
C LYS A 310 -11.17 16.78 0.30
N TYR A 311 -10.82 15.78 1.10
CA TYR A 311 -9.44 15.59 1.57
C TYR A 311 -8.51 15.06 0.49
N ASP A 312 -9.00 14.24 -0.45
CA ASP A 312 -8.23 13.82 -1.62
C ASP A 312 -7.86 15.02 -2.53
N LYS A 313 -8.79 15.98 -2.66
CA LYS A 313 -8.55 17.25 -3.37
C LYS A 313 -7.60 18.15 -2.58
N ASP A 314 -7.82 18.30 -1.28
CA ASP A 314 -7.04 19.17 -0.40
C ASP A 314 -5.55 18.80 -0.41
N ILE A 315 -5.21 17.51 -0.32
CA ILE A 315 -3.83 17.05 -0.44
C ILE A 315 -3.19 17.52 -1.75
N LYS A 316 -3.91 17.40 -2.88
CA LYS A 316 -3.40 17.87 -4.18
C LYS A 316 -3.24 19.38 -4.23
N ASP A 317 -4.12 20.12 -3.57
CA ASP A 317 -4.05 21.57 -3.53
C ASP A 317 -2.90 22.05 -2.65
N VAL A 318 -2.61 21.36 -1.53
CA VAL A 318 -1.43 21.61 -0.68
C VAL A 318 -0.14 21.36 -1.46
N LEU A 319 -0.04 20.23 -2.17
CA LEU A 319 1.12 19.92 -3.01
C LEU A 319 1.36 20.98 -4.08
N LYS A 320 0.30 21.44 -4.77
CA LYS A 320 0.40 22.52 -5.77
C LYS A 320 0.80 23.84 -5.15
N ALA A 321 0.25 24.20 -3.99
CA ALA A 321 0.59 25.42 -3.29
C ALA A 321 2.06 25.45 -2.85
N TYR A 322 2.63 24.30 -2.53
CA TYR A 322 4.05 24.14 -2.26
C TYR A 322 4.94 24.29 -3.53
N GLY A 323 4.33 24.25 -4.71
CA GLY A 323 5.03 24.36 -6.00
C GLY A 323 5.25 23.01 -6.70
N MET A 324 4.62 21.94 -6.22
CA MET A 324 4.72 20.64 -6.88
C MET A 324 3.80 20.54 -8.08
N LYS A 325 4.28 19.92 -9.12
CA LYS A 325 3.52 19.61 -10.33
C LYS A 325 2.89 18.23 -10.18
N ILE A 326 1.55 18.18 -10.16
CA ILE A 326 0.83 16.91 -10.21
C ILE A 326 0.96 16.33 -11.61
N ILE A 327 1.46 15.10 -11.70
CA ILE A 327 1.63 14.38 -12.96
C ILE A 327 0.48 13.37 -13.16
N PRO A 328 0.05 13.14 -14.41
CA PRO A 328 -0.99 12.16 -14.71
C PRO A 328 -0.60 10.78 -14.18
N ASN A 329 -1.59 10.03 -13.70
CA ASN A 329 -1.37 8.64 -13.38
C ASN A 329 -1.21 7.83 -14.66
N THR A 330 -0.03 7.28 -14.87
CA THR A 330 0.30 6.42 -16.04
C THR A 330 0.23 4.94 -15.67
N ASN A 331 -0.65 4.57 -14.71
CA ASN A 331 -0.78 3.17 -14.30
C ASN A 331 -1.15 2.30 -15.52
N PRO A 332 -0.22 1.46 -16.03
CA PRO A 332 -0.43 0.68 -17.23
C PRO A 332 -1.51 -0.39 -17.04
N LEU A 333 -1.80 -0.83 -15.79
CA LEU A 333 -2.85 -1.80 -15.51
C LEU A 333 -4.26 -1.29 -15.87
N LEU A 334 -4.48 0.02 -15.83
CA LEU A 334 -5.78 0.61 -16.16
C LEU A 334 -5.97 0.79 -17.68
N SER A 335 -4.91 0.79 -18.48
CA SER A 335 -4.99 0.90 -19.93
C SER A 335 -5.42 -0.40 -20.62
N GLN A 336 -5.35 -1.54 -19.91
CA GLN A 336 -5.71 -2.87 -20.44
C GLN A 336 -7.20 -3.22 -20.26
N THR A 337 -7.97 -2.38 -19.60
CA THR A 337 -9.41 -2.61 -19.33
C THR A 337 -10.35 -1.86 -20.25
N LYS A 338 -9.85 -1.29 -21.35
CA LYS A 338 -10.67 -0.63 -22.41
C LYS A 338 -10.84 -1.52 -23.61
#